data_0182ff88d860d9e9672296eadd3958ba
#
_entry.id   0182ff88d860d9e9672296eadd3958ba
#
_cell.length_a   1.000
_cell.length_b   1.000
_cell.length_c   1.000
_cell.angle_alpha   90.00
_cell.angle_beta   90.00
_cell.angle_gamma   90.00
#
_symmetry.space_group_name_H-M   'P 1'
#
loop_
_entity.id
_entity.type
_entity.pdbx_description
1 polymer ?
#
loop_
_entity_poly.entity_id
_entity_poly.type
_entity_poly.pdbx_seq_one_letter_code
_entity_poly.pdbx_strand_id
1 'polypeptide(L)'
;MLSRSGDAYVFTWDEAGYEIEMDHIHESSDGLHAEVDIRTSKIITEGKKGHVHWARLNLSSTTSRGSLVTYLQKTVNSVNWREMLEFACVITAQQSRLGAPVLRLRDVPERRHVEYLVKRLLPIGQTTIVYGKGGGAKGWLASLIGLAVCQNQTTMSGIVATRAVNVLYLDWEADEFETRRRVGWASRGLGMTEVPDNFFYRNMQRPLVDDARAIRRWISDLQIGLVILDSIVPATSDEAEKSSPARQLMEVLRTFQPASRLAIGHMTKVESRTTEGEGSEYGSIFYRNLSRSSWEFRCSNHTAAGVDIALLHRKVNAGAFQEPFGFRLTWDDENGTAVFTSAAVGENPSLAAHQPLSWRIRQALQHGQRSTVDLAEECGETQNSIRAECARMRDVMNFTTRKGPGIVAMWGMVARNES
;
A
#
# COMPACT_ATOMS: atom_id res chain seq x y z
N MET A 1 -17.07 4.06 29.36
CA MET A 1 -16.33 4.82 28.30
C MET A 1 -16.60 4.20 26.95
N LEU A 2 -16.75 5.00 25.86
CA LEU A 2 -16.84 4.50 24.48
C LEU A 2 -15.53 4.75 23.75
N SER A 3 -15.00 3.73 23.10
CA SER A 3 -13.86 3.82 22.18
C SER A 3 -14.15 3.09 20.86
N ARG A 4 -13.33 3.32 19.83
CA ARG A 4 -13.38 2.57 18.56
C ARG A 4 -12.12 1.76 18.38
N SER A 5 -12.28 0.49 17.96
CA SER A 5 -11.19 -0.35 17.51
C SER A 5 -11.49 -0.79 16.07
N GLY A 6 -10.94 -0.07 15.09
CA GLY A 6 -11.36 -0.21 13.69
C GLY A 6 -12.84 0.19 13.50
N ASP A 7 -13.67 -0.76 13.02
CA ASP A 7 -15.12 -0.57 12.86
C ASP A 7 -15.92 -1.01 14.10
N ALA A 8 -15.26 -1.61 15.09
CA ALA A 8 -15.90 -2.04 16.32
C ALA A 8 -16.11 -0.88 17.29
N TYR A 9 -17.20 -0.92 18.00
CA TYR A 9 -17.48 -0.05 19.16
C TYR A 9 -17.16 -0.81 20.43
N VAL A 10 -16.30 -0.26 21.26
CA VAL A 10 -15.87 -0.86 22.53
C VAL A 10 -16.39 0.00 23.68
N PHE A 11 -17.22 -0.59 24.51
CA PHE A 11 -17.81 0.03 25.68
C PHE A 11 -17.17 -0.55 26.92
N THR A 12 -16.52 0.28 27.73
CA THR A 12 -15.85 -0.13 28.98
C THR A 12 -16.54 0.48 30.19
N TRP A 13 -16.85 -0.37 31.16
CA TRP A 13 -17.36 0.02 32.47
C TRP A 13 -16.34 -0.41 33.54
N ASP A 14 -15.43 0.51 33.86
CA ASP A 14 -14.31 0.24 34.76
C ASP A 14 -14.76 -0.17 36.16
N GLU A 15 -15.80 0.48 36.71
CA GLU A 15 -16.37 0.17 38.02
C GLU A 15 -17.00 -1.24 38.05
N ALA A 16 -17.68 -1.64 36.99
CA ALA A 16 -18.26 -2.98 36.86
C ALA A 16 -17.22 -4.02 36.51
N GLY A 17 -16.10 -3.62 35.93
CA GLY A 17 -15.00 -4.50 35.52
C GLY A 17 -15.28 -5.28 34.23
N TYR A 18 -16.10 -4.74 33.31
CA TYR A 18 -16.48 -5.39 32.08
C TYR A 18 -16.36 -4.49 30.85
N GLU A 19 -16.22 -5.14 29.72
CA GLU A 19 -16.14 -4.53 28.39
C GLU A 19 -17.09 -5.27 27.44
N ILE A 20 -17.83 -4.50 26.64
CA ILE A 20 -18.68 -5.01 25.56
C ILE A 20 -18.14 -4.46 24.24
N GLU A 21 -17.72 -5.34 23.36
CA GLU A 21 -17.32 -5.03 22.00
C GLU A 21 -18.45 -5.37 21.04
N MET A 22 -18.89 -4.40 20.21
CA MET A 22 -19.90 -4.54 19.17
C MET A 22 -19.21 -4.43 17.82
N ASP A 23 -19.18 -5.52 17.04
CA ASP A 23 -18.50 -5.58 15.76
C ASP A 23 -19.37 -6.26 14.68
N HIS A 24 -18.88 -6.32 13.42
CA HIS A 24 -19.66 -6.87 12.30
C HIS A 24 -21.05 -6.26 12.15
N ILE A 25 -21.15 -4.95 12.36
CA ILE A 25 -22.42 -4.24 12.34
C ILE A 25 -22.93 -4.18 10.90
N HIS A 26 -24.10 -4.74 10.67
CA HIS A 26 -24.72 -4.75 9.34
C HIS A 26 -26.26 -4.71 9.45
N GLU A 27 -26.88 -4.08 8.47
CA GLU A 27 -28.33 -4.04 8.35
C GLU A 27 -28.83 -5.22 7.50
N SER A 28 -29.89 -5.88 7.95
CA SER A 28 -30.58 -6.95 7.24
C SER A 28 -32.08 -6.68 7.21
N SER A 29 -32.86 -7.57 6.57
CA SER A 29 -34.32 -7.39 6.44
C SER A 29 -35.06 -7.36 7.78
N ASP A 30 -34.50 -7.94 8.84
CA ASP A 30 -35.09 -8.03 10.18
C ASP A 30 -34.46 -7.08 11.21
N GLY A 31 -33.52 -6.22 10.77
CA GLY A 31 -32.93 -5.16 11.59
C GLY A 31 -31.40 -5.08 11.57
N LEU A 32 -30.88 -4.30 12.50
CA LEU A 32 -29.45 -4.10 12.68
C LEU A 32 -28.84 -5.22 13.51
N HIS A 33 -27.81 -5.87 13.01
CA HIS A 33 -27.10 -6.97 13.66
C HIS A 33 -25.68 -6.58 14.01
N ALA A 34 -25.15 -7.18 15.07
CA ALA A 34 -23.74 -7.10 15.44
C ALA A 34 -23.27 -8.44 16.03
N GLU A 35 -21.97 -8.67 16.00
CA GLU A 35 -21.30 -9.63 16.88
C GLU A 35 -20.96 -8.94 18.19
N VAL A 36 -21.37 -9.52 19.29
CA VAL A 36 -21.16 -9.01 20.64
C VAL A 36 -20.16 -9.88 21.35
N ASP A 37 -19.06 -9.32 21.79
CA ASP A 37 -18.06 -9.99 22.61
C ASP A 37 -17.97 -9.28 23.97
N ILE A 38 -18.19 -10.06 25.02
CA ILE A 38 -18.23 -9.57 26.41
C ILE A 38 -17.03 -10.15 27.15
N ARG A 39 -16.23 -9.29 27.75
CA ARG A 39 -15.02 -9.66 28.47
C ARG A 39 -14.91 -8.93 29.79
N THR A 40 -14.07 -9.46 30.70
CA THR A 40 -13.63 -8.66 31.85
C THR A 40 -12.69 -7.55 31.38
N SER A 41 -12.82 -6.36 31.93
CA SER A 41 -11.91 -5.23 31.62
C SER A 41 -10.50 -5.46 32.19
N LYS A 42 -10.39 -6.32 33.20
CA LYS A 42 -9.10 -6.65 33.84
C LYS A 42 -8.35 -7.74 33.09
N ILE A 43 -7.04 -7.55 32.97
CA ILE A 43 -6.14 -8.55 32.41
C ILE A 43 -6.00 -9.69 33.41
N ILE A 44 -6.30 -10.93 32.99
CA ILE A 44 -6.27 -12.12 33.84
C ILE A 44 -4.95 -12.89 33.68
N THR A 45 -4.46 -13.07 32.44
CA THR A 45 -3.25 -13.86 32.15
C THR A 45 -2.60 -13.38 30.86
N GLU A 46 -1.26 -13.28 30.82
CA GLU A 46 -0.46 -12.94 29.60
C GLU A 46 -1.01 -11.78 28.75
N GLY A 47 -1.53 -10.74 29.39
CA GLY A 47 -2.12 -9.60 28.70
C GLY A 47 -3.51 -9.84 28.11
N LYS A 48 -4.15 -11.00 28.36
CA LYS A 48 -5.48 -11.33 27.84
C LYS A 48 -6.58 -11.02 28.86
N LYS A 49 -7.66 -10.41 28.38
CA LYS A 49 -8.91 -10.20 29.13
C LYS A 49 -9.71 -11.51 29.19
N GLY A 50 -10.33 -11.80 30.33
CA GLY A 50 -11.17 -12.99 30.48
C GLY A 50 -12.44 -12.89 29.62
N HIS A 51 -12.68 -13.89 28.79
CA HIS A 51 -13.89 -14.00 27.98
C HIS A 51 -15.09 -14.41 28.83
N VAL A 52 -16.22 -13.70 28.68
CA VAL A 52 -17.47 -13.98 29.36
C VAL A 52 -18.48 -14.60 28.42
N HIS A 53 -18.72 -13.96 27.26
CA HIS A 53 -19.70 -14.45 26.30
C HIS A 53 -19.45 -13.83 24.92
N TRP A 54 -19.80 -14.60 23.88
CA TRP A 54 -19.85 -14.13 22.50
C TRP A 54 -21.17 -14.57 21.86
N ALA A 55 -21.83 -13.68 21.12
CA ALA A 55 -23.05 -13.97 20.41
C ALA A 55 -23.23 -13.06 19.19
N ARG A 56 -23.97 -13.53 18.20
CA ARG A 56 -24.62 -12.65 17.22
C ARG A 56 -25.90 -12.11 17.81
N LEU A 57 -26.10 -10.80 17.73
CA LEU A 57 -27.23 -10.11 18.34
C LEU A 57 -27.95 -9.25 17.31
N ASN A 58 -29.27 -9.38 17.23
CA ASN A 58 -30.09 -8.38 16.55
C ASN A 58 -30.31 -7.22 17.50
N LEU A 59 -29.62 -6.08 17.26
CA LEU A 59 -29.67 -4.88 18.08
C LEU A 59 -31.06 -4.22 18.05
N SER A 60 -31.84 -4.45 16.99
CA SER A 60 -33.19 -3.91 16.84
C SER A 60 -34.25 -4.72 17.57
N SER A 61 -33.97 -6.00 17.90
CA SER A 61 -34.92 -6.91 18.54
C SER A 61 -34.87 -6.87 20.07
N THR A 62 -35.97 -6.46 20.70
CA THR A 62 -36.10 -6.49 22.16
C THR A 62 -36.02 -7.88 22.74
N THR A 63 -36.54 -8.90 21.99
CA THR A 63 -36.48 -10.29 22.39
C THR A 63 -35.04 -10.83 22.39
N SER A 64 -34.25 -10.53 21.33
CA SER A 64 -32.85 -10.94 21.26
C SER A 64 -32.03 -10.34 22.39
N ARG A 65 -32.17 -9.02 22.61
CA ARG A 65 -31.48 -8.32 23.72
C ARG A 65 -31.88 -8.87 25.09
N GLY A 66 -33.20 -9.06 25.31
CA GLY A 66 -33.74 -9.63 26.57
C GLY A 66 -33.25 -11.02 26.86
N SER A 67 -33.14 -11.88 25.85
CA SER A 67 -32.58 -13.24 25.97
C SER A 67 -31.12 -13.22 26.40
N LEU A 68 -30.32 -12.37 25.78
CA LEU A 68 -28.91 -12.21 26.15
C LEU A 68 -28.76 -11.67 27.58
N VAL A 69 -29.53 -10.66 27.96
CA VAL A 69 -29.54 -10.12 29.33
C VAL A 69 -29.87 -11.25 30.33
N THR A 70 -30.89 -12.05 30.04
CA THR A 70 -31.30 -13.16 30.92
C THR A 70 -30.20 -14.20 31.09
N TYR A 71 -29.49 -14.53 30.01
CA TYR A 71 -28.34 -15.43 30.05
C TYR A 71 -27.18 -14.84 30.88
N LEU A 72 -26.80 -13.60 30.63
CA LEU A 72 -25.72 -12.93 31.35
C LEU A 72 -26.02 -12.78 32.84
N GLN A 73 -27.28 -12.47 33.20
CA GLN A 73 -27.70 -12.32 34.59
C GLN A 73 -27.59 -13.64 35.38
N LYS A 74 -27.76 -14.78 34.70
CA LYS A 74 -27.56 -16.11 35.30
C LYS A 74 -26.08 -16.44 35.50
N THR A 75 -25.24 -15.94 34.60
CA THR A 75 -23.80 -16.23 34.62
C THR A 75 -23.07 -15.32 35.63
N VAL A 76 -23.45 -14.02 35.65
CA VAL A 76 -22.90 -12.99 36.55
C VAL A 76 -24.03 -12.12 37.02
N ASN A 77 -24.49 -12.33 38.26
CA ASN A 77 -25.68 -11.65 38.83
C ASN A 77 -25.37 -10.30 39.49
N SER A 78 -24.11 -9.96 39.68
CA SER A 78 -23.65 -8.75 40.37
C SER A 78 -23.67 -7.48 39.51
N VAL A 79 -24.04 -7.61 38.21
CA VAL A 79 -23.93 -6.51 37.23
C VAL A 79 -25.30 -6.23 36.63
N ASN A 80 -25.61 -4.96 36.39
CA ASN A 80 -26.83 -4.55 35.67
C ASN A 80 -26.64 -4.71 34.15
N TRP A 81 -26.64 -5.95 33.67
CA TRP A 81 -26.46 -6.25 32.24
C TRP A 81 -27.51 -5.61 31.34
N ARG A 82 -28.71 -5.41 31.82
CA ARG A 82 -29.78 -4.77 31.05
C ARG A 82 -29.38 -3.34 30.67
N GLU A 83 -28.95 -2.56 31.63
CA GLU A 83 -28.54 -1.16 31.40
C GLU A 83 -27.33 -1.08 30.46
N MET A 84 -26.31 -1.89 30.73
CA MET A 84 -25.08 -1.91 29.94
C MET A 84 -25.34 -2.32 28.49
N LEU A 85 -26.11 -3.39 28.28
CA LEU A 85 -26.37 -3.90 26.93
C LEU A 85 -27.31 -2.99 26.13
N GLU A 86 -28.37 -2.47 26.75
CA GLU A 86 -29.26 -1.50 26.09
C GLU A 86 -28.52 -0.24 25.70
N PHE A 87 -27.67 0.30 26.58
CA PHE A 87 -26.82 1.45 26.27
C PHE A 87 -25.92 1.17 25.09
N ALA A 88 -25.18 0.04 25.11
CA ALA A 88 -24.28 -0.35 24.03
C ALA A 88 -25.04 -0.53 22.70
N CYS A 89 -26.20 -1.21 22.70
CA CYS A 89 -27.02 -1.41 21.51
C CYS A 89 -27.54 -0.08 20.92
N VAL A 90 -28.06 0.81 21.75
CA VAL A 90 -28.59 2.11 21.30
C VAL A 90 -27.50 2.97 20.70
N ILE A 91 -26.39 3.11 21.40
CA ILE A 91 -25.28 3.93 20.92
C ILE A 91 -24.67 3.34 19.64
N THR A 92 -24.49 2.02 19.58
CA THR A 92 -24.01 1.34 18.36
C THR A 92 -24.94 1.60 17.17
N ALA A 93 -26.26 1.48 17.37
CA ALA A 93 -27.23 1.73 16.31
C ALA A 93 -27.24 3.21 15.86
N GLN A 94 -27.13 4.14 16.79
CA GLN A 94 -27.01 5.56 16.47
C GLN A 94 -25.75 5.86 15.69
N GLN A 95 -24.61 5.41 16.17
CA GLN A 95 -23.30 5.67 15.56
C GLN A 95 -23.14 5.02 14.18
N SER A 96 -23.64 3.77 14.01
CA SER A 96 -23.57 3.09 12.72
C SER A 96 -24.40 3.78 11.64
N ARG A 97 -25.54 4.38 12.01
CA ARG A 97 -26.42 5.12 11.09
C ARG A 97 -25.93 6.54 10.77
N LEU A 98 -25.21 7.17 11.67
CA LEU A 98 -24.65 8.50 11.43
C LEU A 98 -23.55 8.50 10.38
N GLY A 99 -22.83 7.37 10.22
CA GLY A 99 -21.69 7.28 9.32
C GLY A 99 -20.55 8.25 9.68
N ALA A 100 -19.77 8.64 8.69
CA ALA A 100 -18.73 9.65 8.86
C ALA A 100 -19.34 11.06 9.03
N PRO A 101 -18.82 11.89 9.92
CA PRO A 101 -19.38 13.23 10.14
C PRO A 101 -19.18 14.11 8.90
N VAL A 102 -20.18 14.95 8.62
CA VAL A 102 -20.05 16.02 7.63
C VAL A 102 -19.19 17.12 8.21
N LEU A 103 -18.08 17.43 7.56
CA LEU A 103 -17.14 18.44 7.99
C LEU A 103 -17.24 19.69 7.11
N ARG A 104 -17.07 20.87 7.70
CA ARG A 104 -16.81 22.08 6.92
C ARG A 104 -15.36 22.00 6.43
N LEU A 105 -15.16 22.00 5.12
CA LEU A 105 -13.83 21.83 4.55
C LEU A 105 -12.83 22.92 5.00
N ARG A 106 -13.29 24.15 5.24
CA ARG A 106 -12.46 25.25 5.74
C ARG A 106 -11.91 25.02 7.16
N ASP A 107 -12.58 24.16 7.94
CA ASP A 107 -12.20 23.86 9.33
C ASP A 107 -11.22 22.67 9.38
N VAL A 108 -11.01 21.99 8.23
CA VAL A 108 -10.01 20.93 8.07
C VAL A 108 -8.66 21.57 7.76
N PRO A 109 -7.59 21.25 8.52
CA PRO A 109 -6.27 21.82 8.29
C PRO A 109 -5.80 21.56 6.85
N GLU A 110 -5.38 22.61 6.15
CA GLU A 110 -4.83 22.49 4.81
C GLU A 110 -3.44 21.82 4.87
N ARG A 111 -3.27 20.75 4.08
CA ARG A 111 -1.97 20.13 3.84
C ARG A 111 -1.42 20.66 2.52
N ARG A 112 -0.46 21.57 2.59
CA ARG A 112 0.13 22.20 1.40
C ARG A 112 0.88 21.23 0.48
N HIS A 113 1.38 20.13 1.05
CA HIS A 113 2.15 19.12 0.32
C HIS A 113 1.66 17.71 0.64
N VAL A 114 1.86 16.80 -0.29
CA VAL A 114 1.63 15.38 -0.06
C VAL A 114 2.69 14.88 0.93
N GLU A 115 2.23 14.36 2.06
CA GLU A 115 3.11 13.72 3.03
C GLU A 115 3.39 12.27 2.61
N TYR A 116 4.65 11.87 2.65
CA TYR A 116 5.09 10.54 2.28
C TYR A 116 5.67 9.80 3.49
N LEU A 117 5.35 8.53 3.63
CA LEU A 117 6.05 7.63 4.55
C LEU A 117 7.41 7.21 3.98
N VAL A 118 7.45 6.93 2.68
CA VAL A 118 8.68 6.80 1.88
C VAL A 118 8.62 7.86 0.80
N LYS A 119 9.58 8.79 0.81
CA LYS A 119 9.61 9.95 -0.11
C LYS A 119 9.37 9.51 -1.56
N ARG A 120 8.48 10.20 -2.25
CA ARG A 120 8.07 9.98 -3.63
C ARG A 120 7.28 8.68 -3.88
N LEU A 121 7.42 7.64 -3.03
CA LEU A 121 6.91 6.29 -3.28
C LEU A 121 5.60 6.00 -2.53
N LEU A 122 5.56 6.19 -1.20
CA LEU A 122 4.43 5.82 -0.33
C LEU A 122 3.80 7.04 0.33
N PRO A 123 2.70 7.59 -0.20
CA PRO A 123 1.93 8.62 0.50
C PRO A 123 1.34 8.07 1.80
N ILE A 124 1.36 8.90 2.87
CA ILE A 124 0.86 8.52 4.19
C ILE A 124 -0.65 8.25 4.13
N GLY A 125 -1.07 7.15 4.78
CA GLY A 125 -2.47 6.76 4.89
C GLY A 125 -3.14 6.37 3.56
N GLN A 126 -2.36 6.12 2.50
CA GLN A 126 -2.89 5.77 1.18
C GLN A 126 -2.41 4.40 0.70
N THR A 127 -3.07 3.86 -0.33
CA THR A 127 -2.69 2.60 -0.97
C THR A 127 -1.84 2.88 -2.20
N THR A 128 -0.63 2.33 -2.20
CA THR A 128 0.28 2.28 -3.34
C THR A 128 0.40 0.85 -3.82
N ILE A 129 0.33 0.65 -5.13
CA ILE A 129 0.52 -0.66 -5.76
C ILE A 129 1.86 -0.67 -6.49
N VAL A 130 2.65 -1.72 -6.26
CA VAL A 130 3.85 -2.04 -7.05
C VAL A 130 3.59 -3.33 -7.81
N TYR A 131 3.54 -3.26 -9.12
CA TYR A 131 3.20 -4.40 -9.97
C TYR A 131 4.28 -4.69 -11.02
N GLY A 132 4.44 -5.95 -11.40
CA GLY A 132 5.44 -6.37 -12.39
C GLY A 132 5.41 -7.87 -12.65
N LYS A 133 6.29 -8.36 -13.55
CA LYS A 133 6.39 -9.80 -13.87
C LYS A 133 6.66 -10.64 -12.63
N GLY A 134 6.13 -11.87 -12.60
CA GLY A 134 6.44 -12.84 -11.56
C GLY A 134 7.94 -13.16 -11.51
N GLY A 135 8.45 -13.58 -10.36
CA GLY A 135 9.87 -13.94 -10.15
C GLY A 135 10.86 -12.76 -10.16
N GLY A 136 10.36 -11.51 -10.19
CA GLY A 136 11.16 -10.30 -10.40
C GLY A 136 11.68 -9.61 -9.13
N ALA A 137 11.83 -10.29 -7.99
CA ALA A 137 12.36 -9.72 -6.76
C ALA A 137 11.48 -8.62 -6.09
N LYS A 138 10.18 -8.54 -6.39
CA LYS A 138 9.26 -7.57 -5.77
C LYS A 138 9.16 -7.74 -4.25
N GLY A 139 9.13 -8.98 -3.74
CA GLY A 139 9.14 -9.27 -2.31
C GLY A 139 10.43 -8.79 -1.60
N TRP A 140 11.58 -8.80 -2.30
CA TRP A 140 12.83 -8.20 -1.81
C TRP A 140 12.69 -6.68 -1.66
N LEU A 141 12.12 -6.01 -2.65
CA LEU A 141 11.85 -4.57 -2.57
C LEU A 141 10.86 -4.23 -1.45
N ALA A 142 9.81 -5.02 -1.29
CA ALA A 142 8.84 -4.83 -0.20
C ALA A 142 9.51 -4.99 1.17
N SER A 143 10.40 -5.98 1.33
CA SER A 143 11.21 -6.18 2.54
C SER A 143 12.14 -4.99 2.82
N LEU A 144 12.84 -4.49 1.80
CA LEU A 144 13.69 -3.30 1.92
C LEU A 144 12.90 -2.07 2.38
N ILE A 145 11.75 -1.82 1.77
CA ILE A 145 10.87 -0.69 2.13
C ILE A 145 10.40 -0.83 3.58
N GLY A 146 9.95 -2.02 3.98
CA GLY A 146 9.52 -2.28 5.35
C GLY A 146 10.62 -2.03 6.37
N LEU A 147 11.82 -2.54 6.12
CA LEU A 147 12.99 -2.34 6.98
C LEU A 147 13.42 -0.88 7.07
N ALA A 148 13.47 -0.18 5.94
CA ALA A 148 13.80 1.24 5.90
C ALA A 148 12.81 2.08 6.74
N VAL A 149 11.51 1.74 6.67
CA VAL A 149 10.45 2.39 7.44
C VAL A 149 10.55 2.06 8.93
N CYS A 150 10.84 0.80 9.30
CA CYS A 150 11.04 0.42 10.70
C CYS A 150 12.11 1.27 11.40
N GLN A 151 13.16 1.63 10.68
CA GLN A 151 14.33 2.32 11.24
C GLN A 151 14.40 3.81 10.88
N ASN A 152 13.42 4.36 10.16
CA ASN A 152 13.49 5.72 9.61
C ASN A 152 14.79 5.97 8.84
N GLN A 153 15.17 5.05 7.98
CA GLN A 153 16.48 5.02 7.35
C GLN A 153 16.43 5.55 5.90
N THR A 154 17.51 6.22 5.50
CA THR A 154 17.82 6.43 4.08
C THR A 154 18.76 5.31 3.63
N THR A 155 18.32 4.51 2.67
CA THR A 155 19.10 3.37 2.17
C THR A 155 20.10 3.81 1.08
N MET A 156 21.11 2.98 0.81
CA MET A 156 22.08 3.20 -0.28
C MET A 156 21.40 3.19 -1.68
N SER A 157 20.21 2.61 -1.78
CA SER A 157 19.38 2.65 -2.99
C SER A 157 18.59 3.95 -3.19
N GLY A 158 18.65 4.89 -2.25
CA GLY A 158 17.88 6.14 -2.31
C GLY A 158 16.42 6.02 -1.85
N ILE A 159 16.02 4.91 -1.23
CA ILE A 159 14.77 4.83 -0.50
C ILE A 159 14.90 5.64 0.79
N VAL A 160 14.06 6.63 0.97
CA VAL A 160 14.10 7.57 2.11
C VAL A 160 12.82 7.44 2.91
N ALA A 161 12.88 6.76 4.05
CA ALA A 161 11.80 6.80 5.04
C ALA A 161 11.77 8.18 5.71
N THR A 162 10.60 8.66 6.09
CA THR A 162 10.41 9.98 6.71
C THR A 162 10.16 9.90 8.21
N ARG A 163 9.77 8.74 8.70
CA ARG A 163 9.55 8.44 10.12
C ARG A 163 9.58 6.94 10.37
N ALA A 164 9.92 6.55 11.58
CA ALA A 164 9.80 5.17 12.03
C ALA A 164 8.34 4.83 12.32
N VAL A 165 7.88 3.67 11.84
CA VAL A 165 6.58 3.09 12.21
C VAL A 165 6.68 1.58 12.28
N ASN A 166 5.71 0.95 12.96
CA ASN A 166 5.57 -0.50 12.97
C ASN A 166 5.03 -0.98 11.63
N VAL A 167 5.59 -2.08 11.13
CA VAL A 167 5.28 -2.68 9.84
C VAL A 167 4.61 -4.03 10.04
N LEU A 168 3.50 -4.27 9.33
CA LEU A 168 2.84 -5.58 9.26
C LEU A 168 2.95 -6.11 7.83
N TYR A 169 3.66 -7.22 7.67
CA TYR A 169 3.82 -7.93 6.40
C TYR A 169 2.82 -9.09 6.34
N LEU A 170 1.87 -9.00 5.43
CA LEU A 170 0.85 -10.02 5.14
C LEU A 170 1.29 -10.79 3.89
N ASP A 171 1.57 -12.07 4.03
CA ASP A 171 2.19 -12.89 2.99
C ASP A 171 1.29 -14.07 2.61
N TRP A 172 0.91 -14.13 1.33
CA TRP A 172 0.15 -15.21 0.71
C TRP A 172 1.00 -16.12 -0.17
N GLU A 173 2.27 -15.77 -0.42
CA GLU A 173 3.10 -16.47 -1.41
C GLU A 173 4.19 -17.32 -0.77
N ALA A 174 4.77 -16.86 0.36
CA ALA A 174 5.85 -17.55 1.03
C ALA A 174 5.48 -17.96 2.47
N ASP A 175 6.29 -18.83 3.05
CA ASP A 175 6.20 -19.17 4.46
C ASP A 175 7.05 -18.24 5.34
N GLU A 176 6.92 -18.41 6.65
CA GLU A 176 7.64 -17.61 7.63
C GLU A 176 9.17 -17.80 7.54
N PHE A 177 9.64 -18.98 7.16
CA PHE A 177 11.08 -19.29 7.08
C PHE A 177 11.70 -18.58 5.87
N GLU A 178 11.06 -18.64 4.71
CA GLU A 178 11.52 -17.96 3.50
C GLU A 178 11.48 -16.44 3.70
N THR A 179 10.38 -15.91 4.22
CA THR A 179 10.25 -14.48 4.46
C THR A 179 11.23 -14.02 5.54
N ARG A 180 11.42 -14.78 6.63
CA ARG A 180 12.42 -14.47 7.64
C ARG A 180 13.85 -14.45 7.07
N ARG A 181 14.17 -15.39 6.17
CA ARG A 181 15.46 -15.41 5.45
C ARG A 181 15.61 -14.16 4.60
N ARG A 182 14.64 -13.86 3.74
CA ARG A 182 14.61 -12.69 2.84
C ARG A 182 14.77 -11.37 3.60
N VAL A 183 13.95 -11.16 4.63
CA VAL A 183 14.00 -9.97 5.46
C VAL A 183 15.34 -9.91 6.24
N GLY A 184 15.83 -11.03 6.75
CA GLY A 184 17.11 -11.10 7.46
C GLY A 184 18.31 -10.74 6.57
N TRP A 185 18.32 -11.23 5.32
CA TRP A 185 19.37 -10.88 4.37
C TRP A 185 19.33 -9.40 4.00
N ALA A 186 18.13 -8.84 3.74
CA ALA A 186 17.97 -7.42 3.48
C ALA A 186 18.34 -6.56 4.69
N SER A 187 18.03 -7.02 5.91
CA SER A 187 18.41 -6.35 7.16
C SER A 187 19.94 -6.26 7.29
N ARG A 188 20.65 -7.35 7.09
CA ARG A 188 22.14 -7.35 7.10
C ARG A 188 22.71 -6.48 5.97
N GLY A 189 22.09 -6.49 4.77
CA GLY A 189 22.48 -5.61 3.68
C GLY A 189 22.29 -4.11 3.98
N LEU A 190 21.43 -3.77 4.94
CA LEU A 190 21.24 -2.42 5.48
C LEU A 190 22.17 -2.12 6.69
N GLY A 191 23.04 -3.06 7.07
CA GLY A 191 23.95 -2.92 8.20
C GLY A 191 23.30 -3.20 9.58
N MET A 192 22.11 -3.81 9.60
CA MET A 192 21.46 -4.22 10.85
C MET A 192 21.98 -5.59 11.29
N THR A 193 22.08 -5.81 12.58
CA THR A 193 22.49 -7.14 13.15
C THR A 193 21.32 -8.12 13.13
N GLU A 194 20.10 -7.62 13.32
CA GLU A 194 18.87 -8.42 13.40
C GLU A 194 17.71 -7.73 12.69
N VAL A 195 16.64 -8.47 12.46
CA VAL A 195 15.37 -7.90 11.99
C VAL A 195 14.76 -7.08 13.13
N PRO A 196 14.34 -5.83 12.87
CA PRO A 196 13.78 -4.96 13.90
C PRO A 196 12.53 -5.54 14.57
N ASP A 197 12.38 -5.31 15.88
CA ASP A 197 11.23 -5.79 16.69
C ASP A 197 9.88 -5.24 16.23
N ASN A 198 9.89 -4.10 15.53
CA ASN A 198 8.71 -3.47 14.98
C ASN A 198 8.38 -3.92 13.53
N PHE A 199 8.97 -5.02 13.06
CA PHE A 199 8.63 -5.69 11.81
C PHE A 199 7.82 -6.95 12.10
N PHE A 200 6.50 -6.87 11.96
CA PHE A 200 5.57 -7.97 12.21
C PHE A 200 5.26 -8.72 10.92
N TYR A 201 5.04 -10.03 11.03
CA TYR A 201 4.74 -10.93 9.92
C TYR A 201 3.50 -11.78 10.20
N ARG A 202 2.72 -12.03 9.16
CA ARG A 202 1.63 -12.98 9.20
C ARG A 202 1.56 -13.76 7.89
N ASN A 203 1.68 -15.09 7.96
CA ASN A 203 1.31 -15.97 6.85
C ASN A 203 -0.21 -16.00 6.72
N MET A 204 -0.70 -15.69 5.51
CA MET A 204 -2.11 -15.55 5.20
C MET A 204 -2.57 -16.73 4.36
N GLN A 205 -3.73 -17.31 4.71
CA GLN A 205 -4.26 -18.49 4.02
C GLN A 205 -5.68 -18.29 3.47
N ARG A 206 -6.31 -17.19 3.86
CA ARG A 206 -7.66 -16.84 3.43
C ARG A 206 -7.62 -15.49 2.71
N PRO A 207 -8.64 -15.18 1.89
CA PRO A 207 -8.78 -13.86 1.30
C PRO A 207 -8.74 -12.76 2.35
N LEU A 208 -8.21 -11.60 1.97
CA LEU A 208 -8.05 -10.44 2.86
C LEU A 208 -9.37 -10.03 3.53
N VAL A 209 -10.47 -10.13 2.80
CA VAL A 209 -11.81 -9.74 3.29
C VAL A 209 -12.24 -10.54 4.50
N ASP A 210 -11.87 -11.83 4.55
CA ASP A 210 -12.26 -12.73 5.65
C ASP A 210 -11.47 -12.42 6.94
N ASP A 211 -10.25 -11.94 6.80
CA ASP A 211 -9.38 -11.59 7.93
C ASP A 211 -9.34 -10.09 8.24
N ALA A 212 -10.09 -9.28 7.50
CA ALA A 212 -10.07 -7.81 7.59
C ALA A 212 -10.25 -7.29 9.03
N ARG A 213 -11.16 -7.92 9.80
CA ARG A 213 -11.41 -7.59 11.21
C ARG A 213 -10.16 -7.81 12.08
N ALA A 214 -9.58 -9.00 11.99
CA ALA A 214 -8.39 -9.35 12.77
C ALA A 214 -7.23 -8.39 12.42
N ILE A 215 -7.06 -8.08 11.13
CA ILE A 215 -6.02 -7.18 10.66
C ILE A 215 -6.23 -5.76 11.20
N ARG A 216 -7.45 -5.21 11.17
CA ARG A 216 -7.75 -3.90 11.77
C ARG A 216 -7.42 -3.87 13.27
N ARG A 217 -7.71 -4.95 13.96
CA ARG A 217 -7.37 -5.09 15.38
C ARG A 217 -5.85 -5.08 15.58
N TRP A 218 -5.09 -5.86 14.80
CA TRP A 218 -3.62 -5.83 14.86
C TRP A 218 -3.05 -4.45 14.52
N ILE A 219 -3.63 -3.75 13.53
CA ILE A 219 -3.22 -2.38 13.20
C ILE A 219 -3.38 -1.46 14.41
N SER A 220 -4.49 -1.57 15.13
CA SER A 220 -4.74 -0.77 16.34
C SER A 220 -3.85 -1.20 17.50
N ASP A 221 -3.83 -2.49 17.84
CA ASP A 221 -3.17 -3.00 19.04
C ASP A 221 -1.63 -2.89 18.94
N LEU A 222 -1.09 -3.12 17.75
CA LEU A 222 0.34 -3.04 17.46
C LEU A 222 0.77 -1.67 16.88
N GLN A 223 -0.14 -0.69 16.81
CA GLN A 223 0.14 0.65 16.29
C GLN A 223 0.83 0.62 14.90
N ILE A 224 0.31 -0.21 13.99
CA ILE A 224 0.87 -0.41 12.65
C ILE A 224 0.73 0.87 11.81
N GLY A 225 1.84 1.36 11.26
CA GLY A 225 1.86 2.51 10.36
C GLY A 225 2.03 2.15 8.88
N LEU A 226 2.49 0.92 8.59
CA LEU A 226 2.60 0.38 7.24
C LEU A 226 2.11 -1.07 7.20
N VAL A 227 1.16 -1.35 6.29
CA VAL A 227 0.75 -2.72 5.93
C VAL A 227 1.30 -3.05 4.55
N ILE A 228 2.00 -4.16 4.43
CA ILE A 228 2.50 -4.70 3.16
C ILE A 228 1.70 -5.95 2.80
N LEU A 229 1.17 -6.02 1.58
CA LEU A 229 0.48 -7.18 1.02
C LEU A 229 1.34 -7.83 -0.07
N ASP A 230 1.72 -9.08 0.12
CA ASP A 230 2.45 -9.88 -0.87
C ASP A 230 1.71 -11.22 -1.08
N SER A 231 0.80 -11.33 -2.08
CA SER A 231 0.45 -10.36 -3.11
C SER A 231 -1.09 -10.20 -3.27
N ILE A 232 -1.49 -9.28 -4.16
CA ILE A 232 -2.91 -8.92 -4.41
C ILE A 232 -3.74 -10.13 -4.88
N VAL A 233 -3.22 -10.93 -5.83
CA VAL A 233 -4.01 -12.00 -6.47
C VAL A 233 -4.48 -13.03 -5.47
N PRO A 234 -3.62 -13.69 -4.68
CA PRO A 234 -4.08 -14.65 -3.68
C PRO A 234 -4.81 -14.01 -2.49
N ALA A 235 -4.62 -12.71 -2.26
CA ALA A 235 -5.38 -11.98 -1.24
C ALA A 235 -6.84 -11.71 -1.63
N THR A 236 -7.21 -11.92 -2.90
CA THR A 236 -8.56 -11.69 -3.42
C THR A 236 -9.44 -12.92 -3.24
N SER A 237 -10.72 -12.73 -2.95
CA SER A 237 -11.67 -13.81 -2.56
C SER A 237 -12.13 -14.70 -3.71
N ASP A 238 -11.94 -14.27 -4.96
CA ASP A 238 -12.44 -14.95 -6.16
C ASP A 238 -11.52 -14.58 -7.34
N GLU A 239 -11.97 -14.78 -8.57
CA GLU A 239 -11.19 -14.39 -9.75
C GLU A 239 -10.77 -12.91 -9.67
N ALA A 240 -9.48 -12.67 -9.47
CA ALA A 240 -8.90 -11.33 -9.28
C ALA A 240 -9.15 -10.41 -10.49
N GLU A 241 -9.51 -10.98 -11.63
CA GLU A 241 -9.84 -10.27 -12.88
C GLU A 241 -11.23 -9.65 -12.87
N LYS A 242 -12.12 -10.16 -12.00
CA LYS A 242 -13.47 -9.61 -11.86
C LYS A 242 -13.45 -8.29 -11.10
N SER A 243 -14.35 -7.40 -11.48
CA SER A 243 -14.47 -6.06 -10.88
C SER A 243 -14.92 -6.09 -9.42
N SER A 244 -15.82 -7.01 -9.06
CA SER A 244 -16.41 -7.07 -7.72
C SER A 244 -15.37 -7.48 -6.65
N PRO A 245 -14.62 -8.58 -6.78
CA PRO A 245 -13.57 -8.95 -5.83
C PRO A 245 -12.45 -7.89 -5.73
N ALA A 246 -12.04 -7.30 -6.87
CA ALA A 246 -11.03 -6.24 -6.88
C ALA A 246 -11.48 -5.00 -6.11
N ARG A 247 -12.74 -4.57 -6.32
CA ARG A 247 -13.32 -3.45 -5.59
C ARG A 247 -13.40 -3.76 -4.10
N GLN A 248 -13.86 -4.95 -3.72
CA GLN A 248 -14.00 -5.37 -2.34
C GLN A 248 -12.64 -5.38 -1.61
N LEU A 249 -11.59 -5.92 -2.23
CA LEU A 249 -10.24 -5.88 -1.67
C LEU A 249 -9.77 -4.43 -1.44
N MET A 250 -9.96 -3.56 -2.43
CA MET A 250 -9.55 -2.16 -2.31
C MET A 250 -10.38 -1.38 -1.28
N GLU A 251 -11.65 -1.72 -1.09
CA GLU A 251 -12.50 -1.16 -0.03
C GLU A 251 -12.00 -1.61 1.35
N VAL A 252 -11.68 -2.89 1.52
CA VAL A 252 -11.08 -3.40 2.77
C VAL A 252 -9.76 -2.68 3.07
N LEU A 253 -8.87 -2.52 2.08
CA LEU A 253 -7.62 -1.79 2.27
C LEU A 253 -7.83 -0.34 2.74
N ARG A 254 -8.91 0.31 2.33
CA ARG A 254 -9.25 1.66 2.83
C ARG A 254 -9.58 1.67 4.32
N THR A 255 -10.14 0.58 4.85
CA THR A 255 -10.47 0.49 6.27
C THR A 255 -9.24 0.36 7.17
N PHE A 256 -8.06 0.12 6.61
CA PHE A 256 -6.80 0.02 7.35
C PHE A 256 -6.16 1.38 7.69
N GLN A 257 -6.88 2.48 7.41
CA GLN A 257 -6.43 3.80 7.87
C GLN A 257 -6.31 3.85 9.40
N PRO A 258 -5.32 4.60 9.94
CA PRO A 258 -4.43 5.54 9.25
C PRO A 258 -3.17 4.92 8.64
N ALA A 259 -2.96 3.59 8.73
CA ALA A 259 -1.78 2.95 8.17
C ALA A 259 -1.66 3.18 6.65
N SER A 260 -0.45 3.36 6.14
CA SER A 260 -0.14 3.32 4.72
C SER A 260 -0.17 1.87 4.23
N ARG A 261 -0.52 1.62 2.96
CA ARG A 261 -0.59 0.27 2.39
C ARG A 261 0.28 0.19 1.14
N LEU A 262 1.17 -0.80 1.13
CA LEU A 262 1.95 -1.21 -0.03
C LEU A 262 1.44 -2.57 -0.49
N ALA A 263 0.87 -2.65 -1.69
CA ALA A 263 0.36 -3.90 -2.24
C ALA A 263 1.19 -4.33 -3.44
N ILE A 264 1.64 -5.58 -3.45
CA ILE A 264 2.41 -6.18 -4.52
C ILE A 264 1.45 -6.84 -5.51
N GLY A 265 1.56 -6.49 -6.80
CA GLY A 265 0.75 -7.03 -7.88
C GLY A 265 1.57 -7.74 -8.95
N HIS A 266 0.88 -8.51 -9.79
CA HIS A 266 1.46 -9.12 -10.99
C HIS A 266 1.00 -8.40 -12.25
N MET A 267 1.72 -8.59 -13.37
CA MET A 267 1.30 -8.13 -14.71
C MET A 267 0.52 -9.24 -15.43
N THR A 268 -0.37 -8.86 -16.34
CA THR A 268 -1.07 -9.81 -17.19
C THR A 268 -0.10 -10.54 -18.12
N LYS A 269 -0.39 -11.82 -18.45
CA LYS A 269 0.42 -12.62 -19.38
C LYS A 269 0.43 -12.03 -20.80
N VAL A 270 -0.63 -11.38 -21.23
CA VAL A 270 -0.76 -10.80 -22.57
C VAL A 270 0.21 -9.64 -22.74
N GLU A 271 0.30 -8.77 -21.77
CA GLU A 271 1.16 -7.56 -21.81
C GLU A 271 2.63 -7.88 -21.51
N SER A 272 2.90 -8.99 -20.81
CA SER A 272 4.28 -9.44 -20.59
C SER A 272 5.01 -9.86 -21.88
N ARG A 273 4.28 -10.09 -22.99
CA ARG A 273 4.82 -10.50 -24.29
C ARG A 273 5.06 -9.35 -25.26
N THR A 274 4.45 -8.19 -25.02
CA THR A 274 4.66 -7.00 -25.85
C THR A 274 5.84 -6.20 -25.31
N THR A 275 6.85 -6.00 -26.16
CA THR A 275 8.03 -5.18 -25.87
C THR A 275 7.70 -3.68 -25.89
N GLU A 276 6.55 -3.32 -26.47
CA GLU A 276 6.10 -1.95 -26.73
C GLU A 276 4.76 -1.71 -26.04
N GLY A 277 4.77 -1.25 -24.82
CA GLY A 277 3.55 -0.83 -24.14
C GLY A 277 3.71 -0.65 -22.64
N GLU A 278 2.93 0.22 -22.08
CA GLU A 278 2.73 0.31 -20.63
C GLU A 278 2.08 -1.01 -20.19
N GLY A 279 2.80 -1.84 -19.41
CA GLY A 279 2.21 -3.02 -18.80
C GLY A 279 1.06 -2.62 -17.86
N SER A 280 -0.06 -3.33 -17.89
CA SER A 280 -1.14 -3.11 -16.94
C SER A 280 -1.07 -4.11 -15.78
N GLU A 281 -1.70 -3.76 -14.67
CA GLU A 281 -1.78 -4.61 -13.49
C GLU A 281 -2.60 -5.88 -13.80
N TYR A 282 -2.09 -7.05 -13.38
CA TYR A 282 -2.84 -8.31 -13.49
C TYR A 282 -4.13 -8.20 -12.68
N GLY A 283 -5.24 -8.54 -13.32
CA GLY A 283 -6.56 -8.52 -12.72
C GLY A 283 -7.39 -7.35 -13.25
N SER A 284 -8.24 -6.83 -12.39
CA SER A 284 -9.18 -5.79 -12.76
C SER A 284 -8.51 -4.41 -12.86
N ILE A 285 -8.88 -3.63 -13.86
CA ILE A 285 -8.56 -2.19 -13.96
C ILE A 285 -8.93 -1.40 -12.67
N PHE A 286 -9.78 -1.98 -11.83
CA PHE A 286 -10.17 -1.39 -10.55
C PHE A 286 -9.01 -1.30 -9.55
N TYR A 287 -8.02 -2.19 -9.58
CA TYR A 287 -6.82 -2.05 -8.74
C TYR A 287 -6.11 -0.73 -9.04
N ARG A 288 -5.85 -0.45 -10.31
CA ARG A 288 -5.27 0.81 -10.75
C ARG A 288 -6.18 2.00 -10.42
N ASN A 289 -7.48 1.90 -10.74
CA ASN A 289 -8.40 3.02 -10.58
C ASN A 289 -8.61 3.40 -9.11
N LEU A 290 -8.62 2.44 -8.20
CA LEU A 290 -8.87 2.66 -6.77
C LEU A 290 -7.60 2.91 -5.95
N SER A 291 -6.40 2.55 -6.45
CA SER A 291 -5.13 2.94 -5.83
C SER A 291 -4.90 4.45 -5.96
N ARG A 292 -4.11 5.03 -5.06
CA ARG A 292 -3.74 6.46 -5.13
C ARG A 292 -2.44 6.70 -5.86
N SER A 293 -1.57 5.71 -5.88
CA SER A 293 -0.31 5.68 -6.60
C SER A 293 -0.06 4.28 -7.12
N SER A 294 0.47 4.13 -8.34
CA SER A 294 0.93 2.85 -8.83
C SER A 294 2.27 2.96 -9.54
N TRP A 295 3.09 1.94 -9.33
CA TRP A 295 4.44 1.85 -9.84
C TRP A 295 4.64 0.53 -10.57
N GLU A 296 5.12 0.61 -11.80
CA GLU A 296 5.51 -0.56 -12.56
C GLU A 296 6.92 -0.97 -12.16
N PHE A 297 7.07 -2.21 -11.73
CA PHE A 297 8.34 -2.84 -11.42
C PHE A 297 8.86 -3.56 -12.65
N ARG A 298 10.02 -3.17 -13.13
CA ARG A 298 10.77 -3.83 -14.20
C ARG A 298 12.09 -4.33 -13.67
N CYS A 299 12.52 -5.47 -14.18
CA CYS A 299 13.85 -6.00 -13.89
C CYS A 299 14.50 -6.53 -15.16
N SER A 300 15.82 -6.49 -15.18
CA SER A 300 16.67 -7.00 -16.26
C SER A 300 17.99 -7.53 -15.69
N ASN A 301 18.80 -8.17 -16.54
CA ASN A 301 20.12 -8.70 -16.17
C ASN A 301 20.05 -9.62 -14.92
N HIS A 302 19.04 -10.50 -14.88
CA HIS A 302 18.91 -11.47 -13.81
C HIS A 302 20.02 -12.51 -13.90
N THR A 303 21.01 -12.40 -13.03
CA THR A 303 22.18 -13.30 -12.94
C THR A 303 22.31 -13.85 -11.53
N ALA A 304 23.20 -14.82 -11.34
CA ALA A 304 23.53 -15.31 -10.00
C ALA A 304 24.05 -14.18 -9.08
N ALA A 305 24.70 -13.15 -9.66
CA ALA A 305 25.29 -12.04 -8.90
C ALA A 305 24.29 -10.90 -8.58
N GLY A 306 23.13 -10.86 -9.22
CA GLY A 306 22.16 -9.78 -8.95
C GLY A 306 21.18 -9.50 -10.08
N VAL A 307 20.36 -8.49 -9.87
CA VAL A 307 19.31 -8.04 -10.78
C VAL A 307 19.21 -6.50 -10.78
N ASP A 308 19.06 -5.92 -11.97
CA ASP A 308 18.77 -4.50 -12.12
C ASP A 308 17.26 -4.27 -12.12
N ILE A 309 16.82 -3.27 -11.37
CA ILE A 309 15.42 -2.98 -11.10
C ILE A 309 15.13 -1.52 -11.45
N ALA A 310 13.98 -1.28 -12.08
CA ALA A 310 13.41 0.05 -12.24
C ALA A 310 11.98 0.10 -11.71
N LEU A 311 11.64 1.17 -11.01
CA LEU A 311 10.27 1.54 -10.63
C LEU A 311 9.85 2.73 -11.48
N LEU A 312 8.80 2.55 -12.27
CA LEU A 312 8.22 3.55 -13.16
C LEU A 312 6.88 4.00 -12.61
N HIS A 313 6.75 5.30 -12.33
CA HIS A 313 5.50 5.84 -11.79
C HIS A 313 4.43 5.89 -12.88
N ARG A 314 3.35 5.11 -12.75
CA ARG A 314 2.32 4.95 -13.78
C ARG A 314 0.99 5.60 -13.42
N LYS A 315 0.77 5.90 -12.15
CA LYS A 315 -0.42 6.61 -11.69
C LYS A 315 -0.12 7.43 -10.44
N VAL A 316 -0.67 8.63 -10.40
CA VAL A 316 -0.68 9.51 -9.23
C VAL A 316 -2.01 10.26 -9.15
N ASN A 317 -2.62 10.27 -7.96
CA ASN A 317 -3.84 11.06 -7.71
C ASN A 317 -3.55 12.33 -6.90
N ALA A 318 -2.36 12.41 -6.30
CA ALA A 318 -1.96 13.55 -5.47
C ALA A 318 -0.55 14.00 -5.88
N GLY A 319 -0.44 15.15 -6.48
CA GLY A 319 0.83 15.74 -6.90
C GLY A 319 1.26 15.38 -8.33
N ALA A 320 2.54 15.57 -8.62
CA ALA A 320 3.14 15.31 -9.91
C ALA A 320 3.66 13.87 -10.03
N PHE A 321 3.79 13.39 -11.26
CA PHE A 321 4.53 12.15 -11.51
C PHE A 321 5.96 12.29 -11.00
N GLN A 322 6.44 11.21 -10.37
CA GLN A 322 7.79 11.15 -9.82
C GLN A 322 8.75 10.56 -10.84
N GLU A 323 10.00 11.00 -10.76
CA GLU A 323 11.10 10.41 -11.53
C GLU A 323 11.26 8.92 -11.17
N PRO A 324 11.69 8.10 -12.13
CA PRO A 324 11.94 6.67 -11.91
C PRO A 324 12.96 6.43 -10.82
N PHE A 325 12.82 5.30 -10.11
CA PHE A 325 13.87 4.76 -9.26
C PHE A 325 14.60 3.65 -10.00
N GLY A 326 15.93 3.65 -9.94
CA GLY A 326 16.74 2.54 -10.38
C GLY A 326 17.51 1.93 -9.22
N PHE A 327 17.54 0.61 -9.17
CA PHE A 327 18.23 -0.17 -8.15
C PHE A 327 19.02 -1.30 -8.78
N ARG A 328 20.11 -1.68 -8.13
CA ARG A 328 20.75 -2.97 -8.30
C ARG A 328 20.63 -3.76 -7.00
N LEU A 329 20.01 -4.92 -7.05
CA LEU A 329 19.98 -5.89 -5.97
C LEU A 329 21.05 -6.95 -6.21
N THR A 330 21.94 -7.17 -5.25
CA THR A 330 22.96 -8.22 -5.25
C THR A 330 22.75 -9.14 -4.05
N TRP A 331 22.99 -10.44 -4.25
CA TRP A 331 22.95 -11.43 -3.19
C TRP A 331 24.34 -11.95 -2.89
N ASP A 332 24.60 -12.21 -1.62
CA ASP A 332 25.80 -12.89 -1.14
C ASP A 332 25.32 -14.06 -0.27
N ASP A 333 25.31 -15.25 -0.86
CA ASP A 333 24.83 -16.46 -0.22
C ASP A 333 25.74 -16.91 0.93
N GLU A 334 27.05 -16.65 0.86
CA GLU A 334 28.02 -17.03 1.89
C GLU A 334 27.77 -16.24 3.19
N ASN A 335 27.55 -14.93 3.05
CA ASN A 335 27.29 -14.05 4.19
C ASN A 335 25.79 -13.90 4.49
N GLY A 336 24.92 -14.45 3.68
CA GLY A 336 23.46 -14.33 3.81
C GLY A 336 23.01 -12.88 3.78
N THR A 337 23.52 -12.08 2.83
CA THR A 337 23.18 -10.65 2.68
C THR A 337 22.54 -10.36 1.34
N ALA A 338 21.66 -9.34 1.32
CA ALA A 338 21.07 -8.79 0.11
C ALA A 338 21.19 -7.27 0.14
N VAL A 339 21.95 -6.72 -0.80
CA VAL A 339 22.29 -5.30 -0.83
C VAL A 339 21.59 -4.61 -2.00
N PHE A 340 20.90 -3.53 -1.71
CA PHE A 340 20.31 -2.65 -2.69
C PHE A 340 21.17 -1.38 -2.82
N THR A 341 21.65 -1.12 -4.03
CA THR A 341 22.34 0.13 -4.36
C THR A 341 21.55 0.93 -5.39
N SER A 342 21.73 2.24 -5.41
CA SER A 342 21.18 3.10 -6.46
C SER A 342 21.83 2.75 -7.80
N ALA A 343 21.03 2.68 -8.86
CA ALA A 343 21.47 2.47 -10.22
C ALA A 343 20.78 3.46 -11.16
N ALA A 344 21.51 3.99 -12.13
CA ALA A 344 20.93 4.87 -13.12
C ALA A 344 20.10 4.03 -14.12
N VAL A 345 18.80 4.29 -14.20
CA VAL A 345 17.90 3.55 -15.13
C VAL A 345 18.33 3.73 -16.58
N GLY A 346 18.91 4.89 -16.93
CA GLY A 346 19.40 5.19 -18.27
C GLY A 346 20.62 4.39 -18.71
N GLU A 347 21.41 3.86 -17.78
CA GLU A 347 22.59 3.05 -18.09
C GLU A 347 22.24 1.62 -18.52
N ASN A 348 20.99 1.20 -18.27
CA ASN A 348 20.49 -0.10 -18.69
C ASN A 348 19.49 0.05 -19.84
N PRO A 349 19.87 -0.25 -21.10
CA PRO A 349 19.05 -0.02 -22.28
C PRO A 349 17.65 -0.69 -22.19
N SER A 350 17.59 -1.91 -21.64
CA SER A 350 16.33 -2.63 -21.51
C SER A 350 15.37 -2.01 -20.49
N LEU A 351 15.86 -1.31 -19.46
CA LEU A 351 15.06 -0.55 -18.51
C LEU A 351 14.76 0.86 -19.04
N ALA A 352 15.72 1.49 -19.69
CA ALA A 352 15.59 2.81 -20.28
C ALA A 352 14.48 2.87 -21.34
N ALA A 353 14.36 1.84 -22.17
CA ALA A 353 13.34 1.73 -23.23
C ALA A 353 11.89 1.81 -22.70
N HIS A 354 11.66 1.45 -21.44
CA HIS A 354 10.34 1.50 -20.81
C HIS A 354 10.02 2.83 -20.13
N GLN A 355 10.94 3.80 -20.17
CA GLN A 355 10.69 5.14 -19.65
C GLN A 355 9.72 5.93 -20.55
N PRO A 356 8.95 6.89 -20.00
CA PRO A 356 8.17 7.81 -20.81
C PRO A 356 9.04 8.48 -21.87
N LEU A 357 8.47 8.71 -23.05
CA LEU A 357 9.21 9.35 -24.16
C LEU A 357 9.81 10.69 -23.74
N SER A 358 9.09 11.51 -22.99
CA SER A 358 9.59 12.77 -22.43
C SER A 358 10.86 12.59 -21.57
N TRP A 359 10.96 11.51 -20.81
CA TRP A 359 12.14 11.19 -20.02
C TRP A 359 13.31 10.79 -20.93
N ARG A 360 13.08 9.88 -21.89
CA ARG A 360 14.11 9.46 -22.87
C ARG A 360 14.68 10.65 -23.62
N ILE A 361 13.81 11.56 -24.07
CA ILE A 361 14.21 12.82 -24.73
C ILE A 361 15.08 13.68 -23.81
N ARG A 362 14.69 13.87 -22.53
CA ARG A 362 15.52 14.65 -21.59
C ARG A 362 16.89 14.03 -21.40
N GLN A 363 16.98 12.72 -21.26
CA GLN A 363 18.27 12.03 -21.12
C GLN A 363 19.16 12.25 -22.36
N ALA A 364 18.60 12.08 -23.53
CA ALA A 364 19.33 12.33 -24.79
C ALA A 364 19.82 13.79 -24.91
N LEU A 365 19.05 14.74 -24.39
CA LEU A 365 19.36 16.18 -24.44
C LEU A 365 20.29 16.67 -23.31
N GLN A 366 20.58 15.86 -22.29
CA GLN A 366 21.51 16.23 -21.20
C GLN A 366 22.93 16.51 -21.73
N HIS A 367 23.32 15.87 -22.81
CA HIS A 367 24.64 16.01 -23.44
C HIS A 367 24.67 17.04 -24.57
N GLY A 368 23.65 17.87 -24.68
CA GLY A 368 23.58 18.97 -25.68
C GLY A 368 22.39 18.83 -26.62
N GLN A 369 22.37 19.72 -27.62
CA GLN A 369 21.31 19.73 -28.62
C GLN A 369 21.36 18.49 -29.52
N ARG A 370 20.18 17.98 -29.91
CA ARG A 370 20.02 16.85 -30.82
C ARG A 370 19.03 17.17 -31.94
N SER A 371 19.26 16.59 -33.10
CA SER A 371 18.29 16.66 -34.19
C SER A 371 17.06 15.77 -33.91
N THR A 372 15.94 16.08 -34.56
CA THR A 372 14.75 15.19 -34.47
C THR A 372 15.06 13.76 -34.95
N VAL A 373 15.99 13.63 -35.91
CA VAL A 373 16.41 12.32 -36.47
C VAL A 373 17.19 11.54 -35.39
N ASP A 374 18.21 12.19 -34.80
CA ASP A 374 19.01 11.55 -33.75
C ASP A 374 18.18 11.16 -32.55
N LEU A 375 17.27 12.03 -32.12
CA LEU A 375 16.33 11.72 -31.02
C LEU A 375 15.39 10.55 -31.37
N ALA A 376 14.95 10.48 -32.63
CA ALA A 376 14.08 9.37 -33.07
C ALA A 376 14.83 8.02 -33.03
N GLU A 377 16.09 8.01 -33.46
CA GLU A 377 16.94 6.84 -33.45
C GLU A 377 17.31 6.45 -31.98
N GLU A 378 17.78 7.41 -31.20
CA GLU A 378 18.22 7.19 -29.80
C GLU A 378 17.05 6.77 -28.90
N CYS A 379 15.86 7.34 -29.10
CA CYS A 379 14.66 6.99 -28.35
C CYS A 379 13.89 5.78 -28.94
N GLY A 380 14.26 5.25 -30.11
CA GLY A 380 13.52 4.15 -30.76
C GLY A 380 12.09 4.54 -31.16
N GLU A 381 11.86 5.78 -31.61
CA GLU A 381 10.54 6.35 -31.88
C GLU A 381 10.45 7.01 -33.28
N THR A 382 9.24 7.30 -33.69
CA THR A 382 9.07 8.04 -34.95
C THR A 382 9.42 9.52 -34.78
N GLN A 383 9.92 10.18 -35.83
CA GLN A 383 10.20 11.62 -35.81
C GLN A 383 8.94 12.44 -35.48
N ASN A 384 7.75 11.97 -35.84
CA ASN A 384 6.49 12.66 -35.53
C ASN A 384 6.18 12.57 -34.03
N SER A 385 6.40 11.40 -33.40
CA SER A 385 6.27 11.22 -31.94
C SER A 385 7.23 12.15 -31.20
N ILE A 386 8.50 12.22 -31.64
CA ILE A 386 9.49 13.12 -31.03
C ILE A 386 9.05 14.59 -31.15
N ARG A 387 8.64 15.05 -32.34
CA ARG A 387 8.20 16.44 -32.52
C ARG A 387 6.99 16.78 -31.63
N ALA A 388 6.01 15.89 -31.59
CA ALA A 388 4.81 16.08 -30.78
C ALA A 388 5.14 16.14 -29.28
N GLU A 389 6.02 15.28 -28.79
CA GLU A 389 6.41 15.24 -27.40
C GLU A 389 7.29 16.43 -27.02
N CYS A 390 8.32 16.77 -27.80
CA CYS A 390 9.15 17.95 -27.57
C CYS A 390 8.30 19.24 -27.53
N ALA A 391 7.27 19.35 -28.37
CA ALA A 391 6.39 20.51 -28.38
C ALA A 391 5.51 20.62 -27.12
N ARG A 392 5.27 19.51 -26.40
CA ARG A 392 4.53 19.48 -25.14
C ARG A 392 5.39 19.76 -23.92
N MET A 393 6.70 19.53 -24.03
CA MET A 393 7.65 19.71 -22.94
C MET A 393 7.96 21.17 -22.73
N ARG A 394 7.87 21.67 -21.49
CA ARG A 394 8.11 23.09 -21.16
C ARG A 394 9.60 23.41 -20.99
N ASP A 395 10.41 22.40 -20.78
CA ASP A 395 11.86 22.49 -20.54
C ASP A 395 12.69 22.11 -21.77
N VAL A 396 12.03 21.90 -22.92
CA VAL A 396 12.66 21.61 -24.21
C VAL A 396 12.23 22.62 -25.24
N MET A 397 13.15 23.19 -25.95
CA MET A 397 12.89 24.17 -27.00
C MET A 397 13.51 23.77 -28.35
N ASN A 398 12.89 24.26 -29.42
CA ASN A 398 13.41 24.13 -30.76
C ASN A 398 14.43 25.26 -31.06
N PHE A 399 15.68 24.90 -31.25
CA PHE A 399 16.79 25.81 -31.56
C PHE A 399 17.11 25.90 -33.06
N THR A 400 16.19 25.48 -33.91
CA THR A 400 16.39 25.52 -35.36
C THR A 400 16.54 26.97 -35.84
N THR A 401 17.71 27.35 -36.31
CA THR A 401 18.02 28.73 -36.72
C THR A 401 17.58 29.05 -38.16
N ARG A 402 17.33 28.06 -38.99
CA ARG A 402 16.87 28.22 -40.38
C ARG A 402 15.59 27.43 -40.63
N LYS A 403 14.70 27.96 -41.46
CA LYS A 403 13.49 27.30 -41.92
C LYS A 403 13.56 27.07 -43.44
N GLY A 404 13.29 25.86 -43.89
CA GLY A 404 13.31 25.55 -45.33
C GLY A 404 13.25 24.00 -45.60
N PRO A 405 13.05 23.61 -46.87
CA PRO A 405 13.06 22.20 -47.21
C PRO A 405 14.40 21.55 -46.87
N GLY A 406 14.40 20.40 -46.24
CA GLY A 406 15.60 19.63 -45.86
C GLY A 406 16.24 20.08 -44.54
N ILE A 407 15.73 21.09 -43.83
CA ILE A 407 16.24 21.50 -42.52
C ILE A 407 15.64 20.65 -41.44
N VAL A 408 16.50 20.00 -40.67
CA VAL A 408 16.11 19.16 -39.52
C VAL A 408 15.97 20.00 -38.27
N ALA A 409 14.86 19.83 -37.53
CA ALA A 409 14.64 20.54 -36.27
C ALA A 409 15.67 20.09 -35.21
N MET A 410 16.29 21.09 -34.54
CA MET A 410 17.21 20.88 -33.42
C MET A 410 16.50 21.20 -32.10
N TRP A 411 16.62 20.30 -31.14
CA TRP A 411 16.00 20.42 -29.83
C TRP A 411 17.07 20.48 -28.74
N GLY A 412 16.81 21.21 -27.67
CA GLY A 412 17.70 21.33 -26.55
C GLY A 412 16.97 21.66 -25.26
N MET A 413 17.62 21.42 -24.13
CA MET A 413 17.12 21.81 -22.82
C MET A 413 17.23 23.31 -22.61
N VAL A 414 16.25 23.89 -21.94
CA VAL A 414 16.26 25.28 -21.48
C VAL A 414 16.54 25.29 -19.98
N ALA A 415 17.53 26.11 -19.54
CA ALA A 415 17.76 26.28 -18.12
C ALA A 415 16.49 26.83 -17.45
N ARG A 416 16.04 26.19 -16.38
CA ARG A 416 14.98 26.75 -15.53
C ARG A 416 15.56 27.98 -14.86
N ASN A 417 15.04 29.17 -15.17
CA ASN A 417 15.18 30.30 -14.27
C ASN A 417 14.41 29.95 -13.00
N GLU A 418 15.12 29.63 -11.93
CA GLU A 418 14.51 29.53 -10.59
C GLU A 418 14.04 30.96 -10.24
N SER A 419 12.71 31.12 -10.26
CA SER A 419 12.02 32.31 -9.76
C SER A 419 11.24 31.95 -8.51
#